data_3fc4633cfbeda696e7d3243e96843eb8
#
_entry.id   3fc4633cfbeda696e7d3243e96843eb8
#
_cell.length_a   1.000
_cell.length_b   1.000
_cell.length_c   1.000
_cell.angle_alpha   90.00
_cell.angle_beta   90.00
_cell.angle_gamma   90.00
#
_symmetry.space_group_name_H-M   'P 1'
#
loop_
_entity.id
_entity.type
_entity.pdbx_description
1 polymer ?
#
loop_
_entity_poly.entity_id
_entity_poly.type
_entity_poly.pdbx_seq_one_letter_code
_entity_poly.pdbx_strand_id
1 'polypeptide(L)'
;MNKQGFSNYLKDRVANSTRSNYLRYIQVDKYITRLKDLPSFDIYSITSVSELDQIIKLLKGDPAYCEEDKKTRYHSSCGLKKYREYLCTLPQNAGTATISSMNIQSPIPPLQIIYFGAPGSGKSHKVAEDLAGIGRENIFRTTFHPDYDYASFVGCYKPIVSSPSRQDLSFEELKSRIQEEAAKNPENTIGKFTIKYYRSIQKLLETPQRKELRAEIQKCLQRDNDGETQYAYMNQAIALGEYLEKEGLWRDDSTITYAFTPQVFTNAYVRAWEHPKESVYLIIEEINRGNCAQIFGDLFQLLDRKEDGTSCYPIHADKDLADYLQHALSGDAKRGIEGGNLCLPPNLHIIATMNTSDQSLFPMDSAFKRRWDWEYVPINYKEAKSSGFKITIGEKSYLWIKFLEHVNGKVWDLTKSEDKQMGNFFIKGNITEEVFKSKVMAYLWHEICKDEYGATNYFFCTEKGNKFSFNQLYNKDSSPSGTELLQGFMTYLEVPVIGEESAGEENE
;
A
#
# COMPACT_ATOMS: atom_id res chain seq x y z
N MET A 1 -10.67 38.69 -10.84
CA MET A 1 -11.72 37.90 -10.16
C MET A 1 -11.21 37.26 -8.86
N ASN A 2 -10.06 36.56 -8.85
CA ASN A 2 -9.54 35.87 -7.66
C ASN A 2 -9.10 36.77 -6.51
N LYS A 3 -8.58 37.98 -6.76
CA LYS A 3 -8.16 38.92 -5.70
C LYS A 3 -9.30 39.28 -4.76
N GLN A 4 -10.51 39.56 -5.29
CA GLN A 4 -11.68 39.86 -4.47
C GLN A 4 -12.17 38.63 -3.72
N GLY A 5 -12.21 37.48 -4.37
CA GLY A 5 -12.56 36.20 -3.74
C GLY A 5 -11.59 35.84 -2.61
N PHE A 6 -10.28 35.98 -2.81
CA PHE A 6 -9.27 35.76 -1.79
C PHE A 6 -9.38 36.78 -0.64
N SER A 7 -9.65 38.04 -0.95
CA SER A 7 -9.90 39.07 0.05
C SER A 7 -11.09 38.72 0.95
N ASN A 8 -12.18 38.22 0.37
CA ASN A 8 -13.35 37.75 1.12
C ASN A 8 -13.05 36.50 1.95
N TYR A 9 -12.31 35.55 1.40
CA TYR A 9 -11.86 34.35 2.11
C TYR A 9 -11.07 34.68 3.39
N LEU A 10 -10.23 35.72 3.35
CA LEU A 10 -9.43 36.15 4.50
C LEU A 10 -10.25 36.91 5.55
N LYS A 11 -11.42 37.46 5.22
CA LYS A 11 -12.20 38.37 6.08
C LYS A 11 -12.51 37.79 7.46
N ASP A 12 -12.86 36.51 7.48
CA ASP A 12 -13.28 35.82 8.71
C ASP A 12 -12.16 34.92 9.32
N ARG A 13 -10.95 34.93 8.74
CA ARG A 13 -9.86 34.03 9.10
C ARG A 13 -8.62 34.70 9.65
N VAL A 14 -8.45 35.99 9.40
CA VAL A 14 -7.28 36.77 9.88
C VAL A 14 -7.70 38.20 10.27
N ALA A 15 -6.93 38.83 11.16
CA ALA A 15 -7.15 40.23 11.55
C ALA A 15 -7.05 41.16 10.32
N ASN A 16 -7.76 42.27 10.34
CA ASN A 16 -7.81 43.25 9.22
C ASN A 16 -6.42 43.75 8.81
N SER A 17 -5.53 44.00 9.76
CA SER A 17 -4.14 44.40 9.50
C SER A 17 -3.35 43.29 8.76
N THR A 18 -3.51 42.06 9.17
CA THR A 18 -2.87 40.89 8.55
C THR A 18 -3.42 40.66 7.15
N ARG A 19 -4.75 40.79 6.95
CA ARG A 19 -5.41 40.70 5.64
C ARG A 19 -4.84 41.75 4.68
N SER A 20 -4.71 43.00 5.12
CA SER A 20 -4.15 44.07 4.29
C SER A 20 -2.71 43.78 3.90
N ASN A 21 -1.92 43.23 4.85
CA ASN A 21 -0.53 42.85 4.60
C ASN A 21 -0.43 41.71 3.57
N TYR A 22 -1.24 40.64 3.69
CA TYR A 22 -1.23 39.58 2.72
C TYR A 22 -1.61 40.03 1.32
N LEU A 23 -2.66 40.84 1.16
CA LEU A 23 -3.06 41.40 -0.12
C LEU A 23 -2.04 42.36 -0.73
N ARG A 24 -1.23 43.03 0.13
CA ARG A 24 -0.19 43.95 -0.31
C ARG A 24 1.12 43.26 -0.68
N TYR A 25 1.54 42.24 0.09
CA TYR A 25 2.85 41.62 -0.05
C TYR A 25 2.84 40.32 -0.90
N ILE A 26 1.68 39.75 -1.17
CA ILE A 26 1.59 38.59 -2.09
C ILE A 26 1.89 38.98 -3.55
N GLN A 27 2.00 40.27 -3.86
CA GLN A 27 2.34 40.73 -5.21
C GLN A 27 3.80 40.40 -5.54
N VAL A 28 4.00 39.21 -6.06
CA VAL A 28 5.31 38.66 -6.46
C VAL A 28 5.59 38.80 -7.95
N ASP A 29 4.71 39.50 -8.65
CA ASP A 29 4.66 39.61 -10.11
C ASP A 29 6.03 40.01 -10.70
N LYS A 30 6.70 40.98 -10.08
CA LYS A 30 8.05 41.44 -10.51
C LYS A 30 9.10 40.34 -10.51
N TYR A 31 9.03 39.39 -9.56
CA TYR A 31 9.98 38.27 -9.48
C TYR A 31 9.67 37.21 -10.53
N ILE A 32 8.39 36.89 -10.71
CA ILE A 32 7.94 35.89 -11.69
C ILE A 32 8.17 36.39 -13.12
N THR A 33 7.84 37.65 -13.38
CA THR A 33 8.13 38.31 -14.66
C THR A 33 9.61 38.18 -15.04
N ARG A 34 10.52 38.44 -14.07
CA ARG A 34 11.96 38.29 -14.30
C ARG A 34 12.39 36.81 -14.44
N LEU A 35 11.90 35.91 -13.58
CA LEU A 35 12.35 34.52 -13.53
C LEU A 35 11.84 33.70 -14.73
N LYS A 36 10.69 34.07 -15.30
CA LYS A 36 10.07 33.38 -16.46
C LYS A 36 10.21 34.18 -17.77
N ASP A 37 10.92 35.32 -17.75
CA ASP A 37 11.08 36.23 -18.91
C ASP A 37 9.74 36.58 -19.57
N LEU A 38 8.75 36.96 -18.77
CA LEU A 38 7.40 37.29 -19.20
C LEU A 38 7.23 38.81 -19.31
N PRO A 39 6.43 39.31 -20.26
CA PRO A 39 6.16 40.76 -20.40
C PRO A 39 5.35 41.32 -19.23
N SER A 40 4.49 40.51 -18.63
CA SER A 40 3.71 40.85 -17.42
C SER A 40 3.20 39.58 -16.75
N PHE A 41 2.95 39.65 -15.44
CA PHE A 41 2.39 38.55 -14.66
C PHE A 41 1.52 39.10 -13.53
N ASP A 42 0.38 38.45 -13.26
CA ASP A 42 -0.49 38.73 -12.10
C ASP A 42 -0.75 37.41 -11.35
N ILE A 43 -0.28 37.35 -10.09
CA ILE A 43 -0.44 36.18 -9.23
C ILE A 43 -1.92 35.76 -9.04
N TYR A 44 -2.84 36.72 -9.11
CA TYR A 44 -4.26 36.46 -8.97
C TYR A 44 -4.93 35.91 -10.25
N SER A 45 -4.20 35.81 -11.36
CA SER A 45 -4.64 35.09 -12.56
C SER A 45 -4.60 33.57 -12.36
N ILE A 46 -3.81 33.09 -11.41
CA ILE A 46 -3.68 31.68 -11.11
C ILE A 46 -4.96 31.17 -10.45
N THR A 47 -5.49 30.10 -10.98
CA THR A 47 -6.68 29.40 -10.48
C THR A 47 -6.37 27.98 -10.02
N SER A 48 -5.21 27.43 -10.44
CA SER A 48 -4.74 26.08 -10.09
C SER A 48 -3.78 26.10 -8.91
N VAL A 49 -4.02 25.19 -7.96
CA VAL A 49 -3.11 24.95 -6.81
C VAL A 49 -1.74 24.50 -7.28
N SER A 50 -1.68 23.61 -8.26
CA SER A 50 -0.43 23.08 -8.83
C SER A 50 0.43 24.17 -9.46
N GLU A 51 -0.17 25.08 -10.22
CA GLU A 51 0.55 26.19 -10.83
C GLU A 51 1.12 27.14 -9.76
N LEU A 52 0.34 27.42 -8.71
CA LEU A 52 0.81 28.23 -7.59
C LEU A 52 1.98 27.58 -6.86
N ASP A 53 1.96 26.26 -6.66
CA ASP A 53 3.04 25.50 -6.02
C ASP A 53 4.34 25.55 -6.81
N GLN A 54 4.29 25.48 -8.12
CA GLN A 54 5.46 25.65 -9.00
C GLN A 54 6.05 27.06 -8.86
N ILE A 55 5.21 28.09 -8.80
CA ILE A 55 5.64 29.47 -8.61
C ILE A 55 6.27 29.67 -7.23
N ILE A 56 5.69 29.10 -6.19
CA ILE A 56 6.28 29.13 -4.85
C ILE A 56 7.67 28.49 -4.83
N LYS A 57 7.84 27.38 -5.55
CA LYS A 57 9.15 26.70 -5.67
C LYS A 57 10.18 27.58 -6.38
N LEU A 58 9.81 28.21 -7.49
CA LEU A 58 10.68 29.15 -8.20
C LEU A 58 11.10 30.34 -7.32
N LEU A 59 10.15 30.93 -6.61
CA LEU A 59 10.41 32.06 -5.71
C LEU A 59 11.36 31.68 -4.57
N LYS A 60 11.20 30.49 -3.98
CA LYS A 60 12.11 30.01 -2.93
C LYS A 60 13.53 29.77 -3.42
N GLY A 61 13.73 29.54 -4.69
CA GLY A 61 15.06 29.42 -5.33
C GLY A 61 15.70 30.78 -5.66
N ASP A 62 14.97 31.88 -5.58
CA ASP A 62 15.47 33.24 -5.93
C ASP A 62 16.01 33.97 -4.69
N PRO A 63 17.32 34.26 -4.60
CA PRO A 63 17.93 34.95 -3.47
C PRO A 63 17.32 36.33 -3.23
N ALA A 64 16.99 37.09 -4.27
CA ALA A 64 16.43 38.45 -4.15
C ALA A 64 15.01 38.44 -3.56
N TYR A 65 14.18 37.44 -3.94
CA TYR A 65 12.88 37.24 -3.32
C TYR A 65 13.04 36.84 -1.84
N CYS A 66 13.91 35.90 -1.54
CA CYS A 66 14.13 35.44 -0.16
C CYS A 66 14.62 36.55 0.78
N GLU A 67 15.45 37.44 0.27
CA GLU A 67 15.91 38.60 1.05
C GLU A 67 14.79 39.62 1.32
N GLU A 68 13.96 39.91 0.30
CA GLU A 68 12.82 40.82 0.45
C GLU A 68 11.75 40.23 1.37
N ASP A 69 11.47 38.92 1.26
CA ASP A 69 10.49 38.25 2.10
C ASP A 69 10.91 38.24 3.58
N LYS A 70 12.22 38.10 3.87
CA LYS A 70 12.78 38.28 5.22
C LYS A 70 12.60 39.70 5.74
N LYS A 71 12.87 40.72 4.92
CA LYS A 71 12.65 42.11 5.26
C LYS A 71 11.20 42.43 5.62
N THR A 72 10.26 41.77 4.93
CA THR A 72 8.81 41.92 5.19
C THR A 72 8.29 40.98 6.26
N ARG A 73 9.15 40.32 7.04
CA ARG A 73 8.79 39.34 8.08
C ARG A 73 7.95 38.18 7.52
N TYR A 74 8.33 37.68 6.34
CA TYR A 74 7.69 36.54 5.63
C TYR A 74 6.22 36.78 5.26
N HIS A 75 5.77 38.03 5.14
CA HIS A 75 4.37 38.32 4.76
C HIS A 75 4.03 37.83 3.37
N SER A 76 4.99 37.81 2.42
CA SER A 76 4.77 37.32 1.06
C SER A 76 4.59 35.81 1.04
N SER A 77 5.49 35.04 1.66
CA SER A 77 5.36 33.57 1.71
C SER A 77 4.15 33.11 2.53
N CYS A 78 3.81 33.81 3.63
CA CYS A 78 2.57 33.55 4.37
C CYS A 78 1.32 33.87 3.55
N GLY A 79 1.33 34.95 2.78
CA GLY A 79 0.25 35.33 1.90
C GLY A 79 0.03 34.32 0.77
N LEU A 80 1.11 33.84 0.15
CA LEU A 80 1.07 32.78 -0.87
C LEU A 80 0.50 31.47 -0.31
N LYS A 81 0.89 31.10 0.91
CA LYS A 81 0.33 29.92 1.59
C LYS A 81 -1.18 30.06 1.82
N LYS A 82 -1.64 31.25 2.25
CA LYS A 82 -3.08 31.52 2.41
C LYS A 82 -3.82 31.57 1.08
N TYR A 83 -3.19 32.05 0.03
CA TYR A 83 -3.78 32.05 -1.32
C TYR A 83 -3.93 30.63 -1.84
N ARG A 84 -2.97 29.75 -1.56
CA ARG A 84 -3.06 28.32 -1.84
C ARG A 84 -4.25 27.67 -1.12
N GLU A 85 -4.42 27.93 0.17
CA GLU A 85 -5.56 27.45 0.95
C GLU A 85 -6.90 27.92 0.34
N TYR A 86 -6.97 29.18 -0.09
CA TYR A 86 -8.15 29.71 -0.80
C TYR A 86 -8.43 28.97 -2.11
N LEU A 87 -7.43 28.75 -2.93
CA LEU A 87 -7.60 28.03 -4.19
C LEU A 87 -8.14 26.60 -3.97
N CYS A 88 -7.74 25.94 -2.89
CA CYS A 88 -8.29 24.63 -2.54
C CYS A 88 -9.80 24.66 -2.22
N THR A 89 -10.37 25.81 -1.89
CA THR A 89 -11.81 25.96 -1.58
C THR A 89 -12.67 26.23 -2.83
N LEU A 90 -12.06 26.51 -3.97
CA LEU A 90 -12.79 26.80 -5.20
C LEU A 90 -13.33 25.49 -5.82
N PRO A 91 -14.57 25.50 -6.38
CA PRO A 91 -15.21 24.28 -6.92
C PRO A 91 -14.39 23.56 -7.99
N GLN A 92 -13.60 24.29 -8.76
CA GLN A 92 -12.71 23.74 -9.79
C GLN A 92 -11.48 23.01 -9.21
N ASN A 93 -11.20 23.17 -7.90
CA ASN A 93 -10.12 22.50 -7.19
C ASN A 93 -10.63 21.61 -6.04
N ALA A 94 -11.94 21.65 -5.76
CA ALA A 94 -12.63 20.91 -4.70
C ALA A 94 -13.31 19.65 -5.24
N GLY A 95 -12.59 18.84 -5.96
CA GLY A 95 -13.09 17.54 -6.42
C GLY A 95 -13.24 17.49 -7.94
N THR A 96 -12.28 16.91 -8.57
CA THR A 96 -12.44 16.35 -9.89
C THR A 96 -11.94 14.91 -9.90
N ALA A 97 -12.84 14.04 -9.51
CA ALA A 97 -12.98 12.79 -10.21
C ALA A 97 -14.05 13.03 -11.30
N THR A 98 -13.70 13.50 -12.50
CA THR A 98 -14.34 13.16 -13.80
C THR A 98 -13.68 13.94 -14.93
N ILE A 99 -12.89 13.24 -15.72
CA ILE A 99 -12.68 13.24 -17.17
C ILE A 99 -12.66 14.61 -17.89
N SER A 100 -11.47 15.00 -18.38
CA SER A 100 -11.15 15.18 -19.81
C SER A 100 -9.71 15.62 -19.99
N SER A 101 -9.00 14.82 -20.74
CA SER A 101 -7.76 15.04 -21.48
C SER A 101 -7.28 16.50 -21.61
N MET A 102 -6.11 16.77 -20.98
CA MET A 102 -4.96 17.45 -21.60
C MET A 102 -3.75 17.31 -20.66
N ASN A 103 -2.62 16.93 -21.23
CA ASN A 103 -1.33 16.71 -20.56
C ASN A 103 -0.93 17.89 -19.66
N ILE A 104 -1.01 17.70 -18.34
CA ILE A 104 -0.21 18.41 -17.35
C ILE A 104 0.35 17.33 -16.44
N GLN A 105 1.64 17.05 -16.57
CA GLN A 105 2.35 16.16 -15.67
C GLN A 105 2.21 16.72 -14.25
N SER A 106 1.37 16.08 -13.44
CA SER A 106 1.44 16.16 -11.99
C SER A 106 2.87 15.82 -11.57
N PRO A 107 3.40 16.35 -10.45
CA PRO A 107 4.64 15.79 -9.93
C PRO A 107 4.43 14.29 -9.80
N ILE A 108 5.17 13.55 -10.61
CA ILE A 108 5.09 12.09 -10.66
C ILE A 108 5.38 11.63 -9.23
N PRO A 109 4.44 10.95 -8.54
CA PRO A 109 4.76 10.39 -7.24
C PRO A 109 5.98 9.49 -7.39
N PRO A 110 6.86 9.37 -6.39
CA PRO A 110 8.03 8.54 -6.49
C PRO A 110 7.66 7.18 -7.07
N LEU A 111 8.37 6.74 -8.11
CA LEU A 111 8.07 5.46 -8.76
C LEU A 111 8.40 4.29 -7.84
N GLN A 112 9.36 4.49 -6.94
CA GLN A 112 9.66 3.55 -5.87
C GLN A 112 10.09 4.29 -4.61
N ILE A 113 9.44 3.96 -3.49
CA ILE A 113 9.68 4.61 -2.20
C ILE A 113 9.70 3.59 -1.06
N ILE A 114 10.59 3.80 -0.10
CA ILE A 114 10.61 3.05 1.16
C ILE A 114 10.20 3.97 2.30
N TYR A 115 9.08 3.68 2.95
CA TYR A 115 8.69 4.28 4.22
C TYR A 115 9.39 3.56 5.36
N PHE A 116 10.22 4.27 6.13
CA PHE A 116 10.99 3.67 7.21
C PHE A 116 10.79 4.42 8.54
N GLY A 117 11.07 3.77 9.65
CA GLY A 117 10.94 4.33 10.99
C GLY A 117 10.63 3.29 12.05
N ALA A 118 10.44 3.74 13.29
CA ALA A 118 10.20 2.91 14.47
C ALA A 118 8.97 1.98 14.31
N PRO A 119 8.95 0.82 15.02
CA PRO A 119 7.77 -0.04 15.06
C PRO A 119 6.54 0.70 15.58
N GLY A 120 5.42 0.62 14.83
CA GLY A 120 4.18 1.30 15.20
C GLY A 120 4.14 2.81 14.92
N SER A 121 5.09 3.38 14.16
CA SER A 121 5.05 4.81 13.75
C SER A 121 3.92 5.13 12.77
N GLY A 122 3.23 4.12 12.21
CA GLY A 122 2.11 4.34 11.30
C GLY A 122 2.45 4.22 9.82
N LYS A 123 3.59 3.61 9.45
CA LYS A 123 4.02 3.41 8.06
C LYS A 123 2.93 2.84 7.15
N SER A 124 2.36 1.69 7.50
CA SER A 124 1.30 1.05 6.70
C SER A 124 0.00 1.88 6.67
N HIS A 125 -0.24 2.70 7.70
CA HIS A 125 -1.35 3.65 7.72
C HIS A 125 -1.12 4.78 6.71
N LYS A 126 0.09 5.33 6.68
CA LYS A 126 0.50 6.34 5.69
C LYS A 126 0.33 5.80 4.27
N VAL A 127 0.80 4.57 3.99
CA VAL A 127 0.57 3.92 2.69
C VAL A 127 -0.93 3.83 2.37
N ALA A 128 -1.77 3.49 3.34
CA ALA A 128 -3.22 3.41 3.13
C ALA A 128 -3.87 4.77 2.89
N GLU A 129 -3.38 5.84 3.53
CA GLU A 129 -3.81 7.22 3.28
C GLU A 129 -3.38 7.72 1.90
N ASP A 130 -2.13 7.48 1.51
CA ASP A 130 -1.58 7.87 0.21
C ASP A 130 -2.34 7.18 -0.95
N LEU A 131 -2.86 5.98 -0.71
CA LEU A 131 -3.64 5.21 -1.69
C LEU A 131 -5.17 5.37 -1.53
N ALA A 132 -5.62 6.30 -0.69
CA ALA A 132 -7.04 6.54 -0.50
C ALA A 132 -7.69 6.99 -1.82
N GLY A 133 -8.68 6.24 -2.29
CA GLY A 133 -9.37 6.51 -3.56
C GLY A 133 -8.83 5.73 -4.78
N ILE A 134 -7.75 4.97 -4.63
CA ILE A 134 -7.28 4.05 -5.66
C ILE A 134 -8.13 2.77 -5.65
N GLY A 135 -8.56 2.33 -6.84
CA GLY A 135 -9.31 1.08 -7.01
C GLY A 135 -8.52 -0.14 -6.51
N ARG A 136 -9.20 -1.07 -5.84
CA ARG A 136 -8.56 -2.26 -5.26
C ARG A 136 -7.88 -3.14 -6.30
N GLU A 137 -8.37 -3.13 -7.51
CA GLU A 137 -7.82 -3.84 -8.68
C GLU A 137 -6.43 -3.33 -9.09
N ASN A 138 -6.06 -2.12 -8.67
CA ASN A 138 -4.77 -1.48 -8.95
C ASN A 138 -3.80 -1.57 -7.77
N ILE A 139 -4.16 -2.26 -6.69
CA ILE A 139 -3.34 -2.39 -5.48
C ILE A 139 -2.97 -3.86 -5.28
N PHE A 140 -1.67 -4.15 -5.40
CA PHE A 140 -1.08 -5.47 -5.19
C PHE A 140 -0.20 -5.41 -3.94
N ARG A 141 -0.47 -6.27 -2.95
CA ARG A 141 0.22 -6.22 -1.67
C ARG A 141 0.85 -7.56 -1.32
N THR A 142 2.07 -7.52 -0.81
CA THR A 142 2.79 -8.67 -0.26
C THR A 142 3.58 -8.27 0.99
N THR A 143 4.01 -9.26 1.75
CA THR A 143 4.88 -9.09 2.91
C THR A 143 6.11 -9.98 2.73
N PHE A 144 7.29 -9.40 2.84
CA PHE A 144 8.52 -10.18 2.79
C PHE A 144 8.76 -10.90 4.12
N HIS A 145 9.32 -12.08 4.04
CA HIS A 145 9.74 -12.93 5.18
C HIS A 145 10.98 -13.73 4.77
N PRO A 146 11.70 -14.38 5.71
CA PRO A 146 12.97 -15.04 5.42
C PRO A 146 12.93 -16.08 4.29
N ASP A 147 11.82 -16.81 4.17
CA ASP A 147 11.64 -17.85 3.15
C ASP A 147 11.01 -17.34 1.85
N TYR A 148 10.84 -16.00 1.70
CA TYR A 148 10.28 -15.40 0.49
C TYR A 148 11.34 -15.38 -0.61
N ASP A 149 11.02 -15.85 -1.79
CA ASP A 149 11.95 -16.02 -2.91
C ASP A 149 11.41 -15.41 -4.22
N TYR A 150 12.21 -15.49 -5.27
CA TYR A 150 11.84 -15.03 -6.61
C TYR A 150 10.56 -15.71 -7.12
N ALA A 151 10.42 -17.03 -6.91
CA ALA A 151 9.25 -17.78 -7.35
C ALA A 151 7.96 -17.34 -6.62
N SER A 152 8.07 -16.94 -5.37
CA SER A 152 6.96 -16.39 -4.57
C SER A 152 6.62 -14.96 -4.96
N PHE A 153 7.55 -14.21 -5.53
CA PHE A 153 7.38 -12.82 -5.95
C PHE A 153 6.91 -12.70 -7.41
N VAL A 154 7.56 -13.39 -8.31
CA VAL A 154 7.32 -13.34 -9.76
C VAL A 154 6.37 -14.43 -10.20
N GLY A 155 6.63 -15.67 -9.86
CA GLY A 155 5.87 -16.83 -10.27
C GLY A 155 6.76 -17.99 -10.65
N CYS A 156 6.14 -19.14 -10.78
CA CYS A 156 6.81 -20.35 -11.23
C CYS A 156 5.80 -21.36 -11.80
N TYR A 157 6.29 -22.39 -12.48
CA TYR A 157 5.48 -23.53 -12.87
C TYR A 157 5.02 -24.32 -11.64
N LYS A 158 3.71 -24.50 -11.52
CA LYS A 158 3.09 -25.30 -10.46
C LYS A 158 2.21 -26.39 -11.08
N PRO A 159 2.10 -27.55 -10.44
CA PRO A 159 1.07 -28.51 -10.81
C PRO A 159 -0.30 -27.89 -10.54
N ILE A 160 -1.11 -27.82 -11.56
CA ILE A 160 -2.50 -27.44 -11.45
C ILE A 160 -3.36 -28.64 -11.83
N VAL A 161 -4.40 -28.86 -11.06
CA VAL A 161 -5.40 -29.85 -11.40
C VAL A 161 -6.34 -29.21 -12.41
N SER A 162 -6.16 -29.52 -13.69
CA SER A 162 -7.10 -29.07 -14.71
C SER A 162 -8.22 -30.12 -14.84
N SER A 163 -9.40 -29.70 -14.45
CA SER A 163 -10.63 -30.43 -14.73
C SER A 163 -11.25 -29.86 -15.98
N PRO A 164 -11.21 -30.52 -17.12
CA PRO A 164 -11.78 -30.01 -18.37
C PRO A 164 -13.27 -29.65 -18.23
N SER A 165 -13.96 -30.32 -17.31
CA SER A 165 -15.36 -30.10 -17.00
C SER A 165 -15.66 -28.83 -16.23
N ARG A 166 -14.66 -28.22 -15.57
CA ARG A 166 -14.82 -27.01 -14.73
C ARG A 166 -14.38 -25.71 -15.40
N GLN A 167 -13.77 -25.78 -16.58
CA GLN A 167 -13.39 -24.59 -17.34
C GLN A 167 -14.58 -24.06 -18.14
N ASP A 168 -14.79 -22.75 -18.12
CA ASP A 168 -15.70 -22.06 -19.03
C ASP A 168 -15.03 -21.98 -20.41
N LEU A 169 -15.29 -22.97 -21.26
CA LEU A 169 -14.75 -23.02 -22.61
C LEU A 169 -15.55 -22.10 -23.55
N SER A 170 -14.85 -21.41 -24.43
CA SER A 170 -15.42 -20.67 -25.53
C SER A 170 -16.02 -21.67 -26.57
N PHE A 171 -16.82 -21.15 -27.51
CA PHE A 171 -17.41 -22.00 -28.55
C PHE A 171 -16.35 -22.75 -29.38
N GLU A 172 -15.29 -22.08 -29.81
CA GLU A 172 -14.21 -22.66 -30.61
C GLU A 172 -13.42 -23.73 -29.85
N GLU A 173 -13.14 -23.47 -28.56
CA GLU A 173 -12.47 -24.44 -27.69
C GLU A 173 -13.34 -25.68 -27.49
N LEU A 174 -14.63 -25.49 -27.21
CA LEU A 174 -15.55 -26.61 -27.01
C LEU A 174 -15.70 -27.41 -28.31
N LYS A 175 -15.76 -26.77 -29.48
CA LYS A 175 -15.77 -27.41 -30.79
C LYS A 175 -14.53 -28.25 -31.04
N SER A 176 -13.34 -27.72 -30.72
CA SER A 176 -12.10 -28.48 -30.79
C SER A 176 -12.15 -29.74 -29.90
N ARG A 177 -12.67 -29.58 -28.66
CA ARG A 177 -12.85 -30.72 -27.73
C ARG A 177 -13.82 -31.78 -28.25
N ILE A 178 -14.93 -31.36 -28.85
CA ILE A 178 -15.88 -32.30 -29.48
C ILE A 178 -15.18 -33.15 -30.54
N GLN A 179 -14.40 -32.53 -31.42
CA GLN A 179 -13.67 -33.21 -32.49
C GLN A 179 -12.56 -34.10 -31.95
N GLU A 180 -11.79 -33.66 -30.99
CA GLU A 180 -10.74 -34.44 -30.32
C GLU A 180 -11.30 -35.68 -29.62
N GLU A 181 -12.37 -35.51 -28.82
CA GLU A 181 -12.95 -36.62 -28.09
C GLU A 181 -13.67 -37.62 -28.99
N ALA A 182 -14.31 -37.14 -30.04
CA ALA A 182 -14.88 -38.03 -31.08
C ALA A 182 -13.81 -38.85 -31.80
N ALA A 183 -12.64 -38.24 -32.05
CA ALA A 183 -11.52 -38.95 -32.70
C ALA A 183 -10.85 -39.97 -31.77
N LYS A 184 -10.69 -39.65 -30.48
CA LYS A 184 -10.04 -40.50 -29.48
C LYS A 184 -10.93 -41.62 -28.97
N ASN A 185 -12.24 -41.40 -28.91
CA ASN A 185 -13.23 -42.34 -28.41
C ASN A 185 -14.50 -42.33 -29.29
N PRO A 186 -14.53 -43.13 -30.35
CA PRO A 186 -15.68 -43.19 -31.25
C PRO A 186 -17.00 -43.63 -30.59
N GLU A 187 -16.94 -44.24 -29.40
CA GLU A 187 -18.12 -44.65 -28.64
C GLU A 187 -18.61 -43.56 -27.65
N ASN A 188 -18.04 -42.38 -27.71
CA ASN A 188 -18.47 -41.28 -26.84
C ASN A 188 -19.85 -40.79 -27.27
N THR A 189 -20.77 -40.72 -26.30
CA THR A 189 -22.17 -40.36 -26.56
C THR A 189 -22.41 -38.87 -26.22
N ILE A 190 -23.49 -38.33 -26.81
CA ILE A 190 -23.92 -36.95 -26.55
C ILE A 190 -24.09 -36.68 -25.04
N GLY A 191 -24.71 -37.65 -24.34
CA GLY A 191 -24.94 -37.51 -22.89
C GLY A 191 -23.66 -37.49 -22.09
N LYS A 192 -22.75 -38.44 -22.33
CA LYS A 192 -21.44 -38.47 -21.63
C LYS A 192 -20.66 -37.19 -21.85
N PHE A 193 -20.59 -36.68 -23.07
CA PHE A 193 -19.94 -35.47 -23.42
C PHE A 193 -20.61 -34.23 -22.75
N THR A 194 -21.96 -34.18 -22.82
CA THR A 194 -22.74 -33.09 -22.23
C THR A 194 -22.59 -33.04 -20.73
N ILE A 195 -22.60 -34.18 -20.03
CA ILE A 195 -22.34 -34.25 -18.60
C ILE A 195 -20.94 -33.68 -18.29
N LYS A 196 -19.92 -34.10 -19.05
CA LYS A 196 -18.51 -33.70 -18.84
C LYS A 196 -18.30 -32.20 -18.99
N TYR A 197 -18.95 -31.56 -19.96
CA TYR A 197 -18.79 -30.14 -20.29
C TYR A 197 -20.05 -29.30 -19.99
N TYR A 198 -20.87 -29.74 -19.05
CA TYR A 198 -22.22 -29.19 -18.83
C TYR A 198 -22.24 -27.67 -18.62
N ARG A 199 -21.28 -27.10 -17.88
CA ARG A 199 -21.21 -25.65 -17.63
C ARG A 199 -21.05 -24.85 -18.93
N SER A 200 -20.03 -25.20 -19.72
CA SER A 200 -19.76 -24.53 -21.00
C SER A 200 -20.93 -24.72 -22.00
N ILE A 201 -21.50 -25.90 -22.04
CA ILE A 201 -22.66 -26.20 -22.92
C ILE A 201 -23.87 -25.41 -22.47
N GLN A 202 -24.22 -25.39 -21.18
CA GLN A 202 -25.33 -24.63 -20.63
C GLN A 202 -25.22 -23.13 -20.99
N LYS A 203 -24.06 -22.54 -20.73
CA LYS A 203 -23.77 -21.12 -21.03
C LYS A 203 -23.90 -20.83 -22.52
N LEU A 204 -23.35 -21.66 -23.38
CA LEU A 204 -23.40 -21.47 -24.83
C LEU A 204 -24.79 -21.74 -25.45
N LEU A 205 -25.63 -22.57 -24.81
CA LEU A 205 -27.02 -22.77 -25.25
C LEU A 205 -27.89 -21.51 -25.07
N GLU A 206 -27.48 -20.58 -24.22
CA GLU A 206 -28.13 -19.27 -24.03
C GLU A 206 -27.67 -18.20 -25.02
N THR A 207 -26.64 -18.50 -25.84
CA THR A 207 -26.06 -17.60 -26.83
C THR A 207 -26.62 -17.83 -28.24
N PRO A 208 -26.40 -16.88 -29.19
CA PRO A 208 -26.76 -17.06 -30.61
C PRO A 208 -26.11 -18.32 -31.24
N GLN A 209 -24.95 -18.77 -30.73
CA GLN A 209 -24.17 -19.92 -31.22
C GLN A 209 -24.82 -21.29 -30.91
N ARG A 210 -25.90 -21.31 -30.15
CA ARG A 210 -26.59 -22.54 -29.73
C ARG A 210 -26.93 -23.52 -30.88
N LYS A 211 -27.27 -22.99 -32.06
CA LYS A 211 -27.62 -23.84 -33.22
C LYS A 211 -26.39 -24.54 -33.78
N GLU A 212 -25.30 -23.82 -33.89
CA GLU A 212 -24.03 -24.37 -34.41
C GLU A 212 -23.44 -25.38 -33.44
N LEU A 213 -23.46 -25.09 -32.12
CA LEU A 213 -23.02 -26.01 -31.07
C LEU A 213 -23.80 -27.36 -31.17
N ARG A 214 -25.12 -27.30 -31.26
CA ARG A 214 -25.95 -28.48 -31.37
C ARG A 214 -25.66 -29.29 -32.64
N ALA A 215 -25.47 -28.62 -33.76
CA ALA A 215 -25.13 -29.26 -35.02
C ALA A 215 -23.77 -29.97 -34.94
N GLU A 216 -22.75 -29.34 -34.31
CA GLU A 216 -21.43 -29.96 -34.17
C GLU A 216 -21.45 -31.16 -33.21
N ILE A 217 -22.15 -31.08 -32.10
CA ILE A 217 -22.34 -32.19 -31.14
C ILE A 217 -23.03 -33.38 -31.87
N GLN A 218 -24.08 -33.09 -32.62
CA GLN A 218 -24.82 -34.13 -33.34
C GLN A 218 -24.04 -34.78 -34.49
N LYS A 219 -23.16 -34.03 -35.10
CA LYS A 219 -22.32 -34.51 -36.19
C LYS A 219 -21.20 -35.44 -35.72
N CYS A 220 -20.61 -35.12 -34.58
CA CYS A 220 -19.37 -35.76 -34.12
C CYS A 220 -19.58 -36.86 -33.08
N LEU A 221 -20.67 -36.84 -32.32
CA LEU A 221 -20.91 -37.77 -31.21
C LEU A 221 -22.08 -38.71 -31.47
N GLN A 222 -22.01 -39.90 -30.90
CA GLN A 222 -23.05 -40.91 -31.03
C GLN A 222 -24.31 -40.55 -30.22
N ARG A 223 -25.47 -41.02 -30.69
CA ARG A 223 -26.73 -40.87 -29.98
C ARG A 223 -26.82 -41.90 -28.85
N ASP A 224 -27.33 -41.49 -27.70
CA ASP A 224 -27.51 -42.39 -26.56
C ASP A 224 -28.74 -43.30 -26.71
N ASN A 225 -29.81 -42.82 -27.43
CA ASN A 225 -31.06 -43.58 -27.68
C ASN A 225 -31.77 -43.08 -28.93
N ASP A 226 -32.41 -44.00 -29.65
CA ASP A 226 -33.10 -43.74 -30.93
C ASP A 226 -34.49 -43.12 -30.79
N GLY A 227 -35.04 -42.91 -29.56
CA GLY A 227 -36.44 -42.55 -29.34
C GLY A 227 -36.73 -41.22 -28.65
N GLU A 228 -35.77 -40.56 -28.03
CA GLU A 228 -35.98 -39.27 -27.34
C GLU A 228 -35.52 -38.09 -28.20
N THR A 229 -36.23 -36.94 -28.08
CA THR A 229 -35.77 -35.70 -28.69
C THR A 229 -34.43 -35.27 -28.07
N GLN A 230 -33.40 -35.19 -28.87
CA GLN A 230 -32.01 -34.90 -28.45
C GLN A 230 -31.87 -33.68 -27.52
N TYR A 231 -32.82 -32.75 -27.57
CA TYR A 231 -32.83 -31.57 -26.72
C TYR A 231 -33.23 -31.85 -25.28
N ALA A 232 -34.22 -32.71 -25.06
CA ALA A 232 -34.64 -33.14 -23.73
C ALA A 232 -33.49 -33.89 -23.04
N TYR A 233 -32.80 -34.74 -23.79
CA TYR A 233 -31.69 -35.52 -23.29
C TYR A 233 -30.47 -34.65 -22.91
N MET A 234 -30.11 -33.66 -23.72
CA MET A 234 -29.05 -32.70 -23.36
C MET A 234 -29.37 -31.92 -22.09
N ASN A 235 -30.61 -31.47 -21.93
CA ASN A 235 -31.03 -30.78 -20.72
C ASN A 235 -30.97 -31.68 -19.48
N GLN A 236 -31.35 -32.92 -19.59
CA GLN A 236 -31.22 -33.94 -18.53
C GLN A 236 -29.75 -34.19 -18.19
N ALA A 237 -28.88 -34.29 -19.20
CA ALA A 237 -27.44 -34.47 -19.01
C ALA A 237 -26.77 -33.25 -18.33
N ILE A 238 -27.21 -32.02 -18.66
CA ILE A 238 -26.78 -30.83 -17.96
C ILE A 238 -27.22 -30.88 -16.48
N ALA A 239 -28.50 -31.17 -16.23
CA ALA A 239 -29.03 -31.26 -14.86
C ALA A 239 -28.32 -32.35 -14.04
N LEU A 240 -27.95 -33.46 -14.68
CA LEU A 240 -27.17 -34.52 -14.04
C LEU A 240 -25.74 -34.03 -13.72
N GLY A 241 -25.10 -33.29 -14.63
CA GLY A 241 -23.79 -32.71 -14.40
C GLY A 241 -23.79 -31.74 -13.19
N GLU A 242 -24.80 -30.87 -13.12
CA GLU A 242 -25.00 -29.96 -11.95
C GLU A 242 -25.22 -30.74 -10.65
N TYR A 243 -26.04 -31.79 -10.69
CA TYR A 243 -26.30 -32.62 -9.51
C TYR A 243 -25.04 -33.33 -9.04
N LEU A 244 -24.29 -33.98 -9.94
CA LEU A 244 -23.05 -34.68 -9.58
C LEU A 244 -22.02 -33.76 -8.98
N GLU A 245 -21.93 -32.53 -9.46
CA GLU A 245 -21.03 -31.53 -8.89
C GLU A 245 -21.48 -31.06 -7.49
N LYS A 246 -22.76 -30.75 -7.35
CA LYS A 246 -23.33 -30.28 -6.06
C LYS A 246 -23.19 -31.32 -4.96
N GLU A 247 -23.38 -32.60 -5.27
CA GLU A 247 -23.24 -33.70 -4.31
C GLU A 247 -21.80 -34.19 -4.13
N GLY A 248 -20.83 -33.59 -4.83
CA GLY A 248 -19.43 -34.00 -4.75
C GLY A 248 -19.16 -35.40 -5.32
N LEU A 249 -20.09 -35.93 -6.15
CA LEU A 249 -20.01 -37.26 -6.77
C LEU A 249 -19.29 -37.23 -8.11
N TRP A 250 -18.86 -36.08 -8.55
CA TRP A 250 -18.15 -35.93 -9.82
C TRP A 250 -16.80 -36.65 -9.77
N ARG A 251 -16.66 -37.70 -10.56
CA ARG A 251 -15.37 -38.34 -10.82
C ARG A 251 -14.71 -37.62 -11.97
N ASP A 252 -13.78 -36.77 -11.60
CA ASP A 252 -13.06 -35.93 -12.53
C ASP A 252 -11.93 -36.71 -13.20
N ASP A 253 -11.86 -36.69 -14.52
CA ASP A 253 -10.66 -37.03 -15.29
C ASP A 253 -9.66 -35.87 -15.12
N SER A 254 -9.40 -35.49 -13.86
CA SER A 254 -8.48 -34.43 -13.57
C SER A 254 -7.07 -34.84 -13.94
N THR A 255 -6.52 -34.18 -14.93
CA THR A 255 -5.12 -34.32 -15.28
C THR A 255 -4.32 -33.29 -14.52
N ILE A 256 -3.24 -33.74 -13.91
CA ILE A 256 -2.26 -32.79 -13.36
C ILE A 256 -1.49 -32.23 -14.56
N THR A 257 -1.69 -30.96 -14.82
CA THR A 257 -0.92 -30.19 -15.79
C THR A 257 -0.01 -29.22 -15.06
N TYR A 258 1.09 -28.84 -15.67
CA TYR A 258 1.94 -27.79 -15.14
C TYR A 258 1.65 -26.50 -15.89
N ALA A 259 1.41 -25.42 -15.15
CA ALA A 259 1.25 -24.10 -15.73
C ALA A 259 2.00 -23.06 -14.92
N PHE A 260 2.47 -22.03 -15.60
CA PHE A 260 3.05 -20.87 -14.93
C PHE A 260 1.97 -20.17 -14.09
N THR A 261 2.25 -20.05 -12.80
CA THR A 261 1.34 -19.39 -11.83
C THR A 261 1.96 -18.05 -11.48
N PRO A 262 1.42 -16.93 -12.02
CA PRO A 262 1.94 -15.60 -11.73
C PRO A 262 1.74 -15.25 -10.26
N GLN A 263 2.68 -14.49 -9.70
CA GLN A 263 2.62 -13.99 -8.35
C GLN A 263 2.45 -12.47 -8.36
N VAL A 264 2.57 -11.84 -7.18
CA VAL A 264 2.18 -10.45 -6.96
C VAL A 264 2.86 -9.46 -7.92
N PHE A 265 4.16 -9.63 -8.18
CA PHE A 265 4.90 -8.77 -9.11
C PHE A 265 4.35 -8.90 -10.54
N THR A 266 4.24 -10.13 -11.04
CA THR A 266 3.77 -10.38 -12.41
C THR A 266 2.32 -9.90 -12.60
N ASN A 267 1.46 -10.08 -11.61
CA ASN A 267 0.08 -9.58 -11.66
C ASN A 267 0.04 -8.03 -11.70
N ALA A 268 0.83 -7.35 -10.88
CA ALA A 268 0.96 -5.90 -10.92
C ALA A 268 1.54 -5.41 -12.25
N TYR A 269 2.55 -6.12 -12.76
CA TYR A 269 3.19 -5.81 -14.04
C TYR A 269 2.22 -5.90 -15.21
N VAL A 270 1.47 -7.01 -15.32
CA VAL A 270 0.44 -7.20 -16.36
C VAL A 270 -0.62 -6.11 -16.26
N ARG A 271 -1.15 -5.87 -15.05
CA ARG A 271 -2.16 -4.83 -14.83
C ARG A 271 -1.67 -3.45 -15.28
N ALA A 272 -0.44 -3.10 -14.97
CA ALA A 272 0.10 -1.79 -15.33
C ALA A 272 0.26 -1.62 -16.85
N TRP A 273 0.68 -2.65 -17.57
CA TRP A 273 0.79 -2.60 -19.03
C TRP A 273 -0.56 -2.61 -19.74
N GLU A 274 -1.56 -3.34 -19.21
CA GLU A 274 -2.91 -3.37 -19.78
C GLU A 274 -3.69 -2.07 -19.55
N HIS A 275 -3.37 -1.35 -18.46
CA HIS A 275 -4.05 -0.11 -18.07
C HIS A 275 -3.08 1.07 -17.95
N PRO A 276 -2.44 1.53 -19.03
CA PRO A 276 -1.36 2.52 -19.00
C PRO A 276 -1.80 3.91 -18.52
N LYS A 277 -3.09 4.17 -18.43
CA LYS A 277 -3.65 5.45 -17.94
C LYS A 277 -3.98 5.43 -16.45
N GLU A 278 -3.90 4.27 -15.81
CA GLU A 278 -4.20 4.08 -14.40
C GLU A 278 -2.91 3.84 -13.64
N SER A 279 -2.73 4.48 -12.49
CA SER A 279 -1.60 4.17 -11.61
C SER A 279 -1.83 2.83 -10.91
N VAL A 280 -0.85 1.95 -10.98
CA VAL A 280 -0.85 0.63 -10.34
C VAL A 280 0.21 0.61 -9.25
N TYR A 281 -0.11 0.04 -8.10
CA TYR A 281 0.72 0.06 -6.91
C TYR A 281 1.07 -1.35 -6.45
N LEU A 282 2.36 -1.63 -6.37
CA LEU A 282 2.91 -2.83 -5.74
C LEU A 282 3.42 -2.45 -4.35
N ILE A 283 2.82 -3.01 -3.30
CA ILE A 283 3.15 -2.72 -1.92
C ILE A 283 3.91 -3.89 -1.32
N ILE A 284 5.08 -3.61 -0.78
CA ILE A 284 5.96 -4.59 -0.14
C ILE A 284 6.09 -4.21 1.34
N GLU A 285 5.38 -4.93 2.21
CA GLU A 285 5.53 -4.74 3.65
C GLU A 285 6.77 -5.48 4.16
N GLU A 286 7.47 -4.86 5.12
CA GLU A 286 8.63 -5.42 5.81
C GLU A 286 9.75 -5.85 4.83
N ILE A 287 10.14 -4.97 3.90
CA ILE A 287 11.07 -5.28 2.81
C ILE A 287 12.42 -5.86 3.30
N ASN A 288 12.89 -5.44 4.48
CA ASN A 288 14.15 -5.88 5.06
C ASN A 288 14.08 -7.27 5.75
N ARG A 289 12.89 -7.87 5.85
CA ARG A 289 12.73 -9.25 6.37
C ARG A 289 13.01 -10.31 5.33
N GLY A 290 13.04 -9.97 4.06
CA GLY A 290 13.41 -10.87 2.97
C GLY A 290 14.77 -10.52 2.38
N ASN A 291 15.42 -11.51 1.78
CA ASN A 291 16.64 -11.28 1.01
C ASN A 291 16.31 -10.60 -0.32
N CYS A 292 16.34 -9.26 -0.35
CA CYS A 292 15.97 -8.47 -1.52
C CYS A 292 16.75 -8.87 -2.78
N ALA A 293 18.04 -9.21 -2.66
CA ALA A 293 18.84 -9.62 -3.79
C ALA A 293 18.34 -10.95 -4.40
N GLN A 294 17.93 -11.89 -3.57
CA GLN A 294 17.36 -13.17 -4.01
C GLN A 294 15.93 -13.01 -4.55
N ILE A 295 15.10 -12.18 -3.89
CA ILE A 295 13.70 -12.00 -4.24
C ILE A 295 13.55 -11.25 -5.57
N PHE A 296 14.32 -10.18 -5.76
CA PHE A 296 14.27 -9.41 -6.99
C PHE A 296 15.06 -10.06 -8.13
N GLY A 297 16.18 -10.75 -7.82
CA GLY A 297 17.05 -11.30 -8.85
C GLY A 297 17.40 -10.25 -9.90
N ASP A 298 17.24 -10.58 -11.17
CA ASP A 298 17.51 -9.67 -12.29
C ASP A 298 16.53 -8.49 -12.39
N LEU A 299 15.32 -8.60 -11.81
CA LEU A 299 14.34 -7.50 -11.76
C LEU A 299 14.91 -6.25 -11.08
N PHE A 300 15.94 -6.42 -10.27
CA PHE A 300 16.67 -5.35 -9.63
C PHE A 300 17.13 -4.27 -10.61
N GLN A 301 17.56 -4.65 -11.83
CA GLN A 301 17.99 -3.69 -12.84
C GLN A 301 16.84 -2.82 -13.38
N LEU A 302 15.63 -3.34 -13.34
CA LEU A 302 14.44 -2.61 -13.80
C LEU A 302 14.11 -1.41 -12.93
N LEU A 303 14.60 -1.37 -11.68
CA LEU A 303 14.36 -0.28 -10.74
C LEU A 303 15.14 1.01 -11.11
N ASP A 304 16.13 0.97 -11.98
CA ASP A 304 16.70 2.18 -12.56
C ASP A 304 15.73 2.74 -13.61
N ARG A 305 15.09 3.88 -13.30
CA ARG A 305 14.07 4.51 -14.15
C ARG A 305 14.62 5.69 -14.93
N LYS A 306 14.10 5.87 -16.14
CA LYS A 306 14.31 7.07 -16.97
C LYS A 306 13.40 8.21 -16.49
N GLU A 307 13.60 9.39 -17.04
CA GLU A 307 12.74 10.56 -16.79
C GLU A 307 11.27 10.32 -17.19
N ASP A 308 11.03 9.48 -18.19
CA ASP A 308 9.66 9.08 -18.61
C ASP A 308 9.02 8.03 -17.71
N GLY A 309 9.74 7.56 -16.68
CA GLY A 309 9.30 6.55 -15.74
C GLY A 309 9.46 5.11 -16.21
N THR A 310 9.97 4.83 -17.42
CA THR A 310 10.27 3.47 -17.87
C THR A 310 11.62 2.99 -17.34
N SER A 311 11.88 1.67 -17.31
CA SER A 311 13.18 1.15 -16.90
C SER A 311 14.30 1.59 -17.85
N CYS A 312 15.47 1.99 -17.29
CA CYS A 312 16.66 2.31 -18.09
C CYS A 312 17.23 1.09 -18.81
N TYR A 313 17.22 -0.04 -18.12
CA TYR A 313 17.84 -1.28 -18.56
C TYR A 313 16.80 -2.39 -18.59
N PRO A 314 16.20 -2.70 -19.76
CA PRO A 314 15.37 -3.88 -19.92
C PRO A 314 16.20 -5.15 -19.64
N ILE A 315 15.57 -6.16 -19.08
CA ILE A 315 16.17 -7.47 -18.82
C ILE A 315 15.48 -8.54 -19.63
N HIS A 316 16.22 -9.57 -20.03
CA HIS A 316 15.63 -10.72 -20.71
C HIS A 316 14.87 -11.59 -19.70
N ALA A 317 13.59 -11.83 -19.98
CA ALA A 317 12.77 -12.71 -19.14
C ALA A 317 13.22 -14.16 -19.32
N ASP A 318 13.13 -14.98 -18.26
CA ASP A 318 13.20 -16.42 -18.44
C ASP A 318 12.06 -16.90 -19.37
N LYS A 319 12.26 -18.07 -19.98
CA LYS A 319 11.35 -18.59 -20.99
C LYS A 319 9.92 -18.72 -20.47
N ASP A 320 9.76 -19.17 -19.24
CA ASP A 320 8.45 -19.48 -18.67
C ASP A 320 7.64 -18.20 -18.42
N LEU A 321 8.30 -17.18 -17.89
CA LEU A 321 7.72 -15.85 -17.67
C LEU A 321 7.44 -15.16 -19.02
N ALA A 322 8.36 -15.27 -19.99
CA ALA A 322 8.19 -14.69 -21.30
C ALA A 322 6.99 -15.30 -22.04
N ASP A 323 6.87 -16.61 -22.05
CA ASP A 323 5.75 -17.32 -22.66
C ASP A 323 4.42 -16.94 -21.99
N TYR A 324 4.39 -16.86 -20.66
CA TYR A 324 3.20 -16.39 -19.94
C TYR A 324 2.82 -14.95 -20.33
N LEU A 325 3.77 -14.02 -20.32
CA LEU A 325 3.50 -12.59 -20.62
C LEU A 325 3.08 -12.38 -22.09
N GLN A 326 3.62 -13.16 -23.02
CA GLN A 326 3.19 -13.11 -24.42
C GLN A 326 1.72 -13.48 -24.61
N HIS A 327 1.18 -14.34 -23.75
CA HIS A 327 -0.24 -14.72 -23.77
C HIS A 327 -1.10 -13.76 -22.94
N ALA A 328 -0.59 -13.28 -21.81
CA ALA A 328 -1.33 -12.42 -20.91
C ALA A 328 -1.48 -11.00 -21.45
N LEU A 329 -0.45 -10.46 -22.12
CA LEU A 329 -0.45 -9.11 -22.66
C LEU A 329 -0.98 -9.06 -24.10
N SER A 330 -1.83 -8.08 -24.43
CA SER A 330 -2.43 -7.91 -25.75
C SER A 330 -2.25 -6.49 -26.29
N GLY A 331 -2.35 -6.32 -27.62
CA GLY A 331 -2.25 -5.01 -28.27
C GLY A 331 -0.96 -4.26 -27.88
N ASP A 332 -1.10 -2.99 -27.50
CA ASP A 332 0.03 -2.13 -27.12
C ASP A 332 0.75 -2.58 -25.84
N ALA A 333 0.06 -3.34 -24.97
CA ALA A 333 0.63 -3.89 -23.75
C ALA A 333 1.76 -4.90 -24.02
N LYS A 334 1.82 -5.51 -25.22
CA LYS A 334 2.92 -6.40 -25.64
C LYS A 334 4.29 -5.74 -25.62
N ARG A 335 4.36 -4.41 -25.56
CA ARG A 335 5.63 -3.69 -25.31
C ARG A 335 6.29 -4.09 -23.99
N GLY A 336 5.51 -4.61 -23.03
CA GLY A 336 6.02 -5.15 -21.76
C GLY A 336 6.83 -6.44 -21.90
N ILE A 337 6.78 -7.10 -23.06
CA ILE A 337 7.58 -8.32 -23.34
C ILE A 337 8.19 -8.27 -24.75
N GLU A 338 8.39 -7.09 -25.29
CA GLU A 338 8.93 -6.91 -26.64
C GLU A 338 10.32 -7.53 -26.77
N GLY A 339 10.47 -8.42 -27.75
CA GLY A 339 11.73 -9.15 -27.94
C GLY A 339 12.13 -10.06 -26.78
N GLY A 340 11.20 -10.45 -25.93
CA GLY A 340 11.46 -11.25 -24.73
C GLY A 340 12.02 -10.46 -23.55
N ASN A 341 12.00 -9.13 -23.63
CA ASN A 341 12.57 -8.25 -22.59
C ASN A 341 11.46 -7.65 -21.70
N LEU A 342 11.73 -7.62 -20.40
CA LEU A 342 10.92 -6.91 -19.41
C LEU A 342 11.34 -5.45 -19.31
N CYS A 343 10.37 -4.57 -19.15
CA CYS A 343 10.58 -3.16 -18.90
C CYS A 343 9.44 -2.65 -18.01
N LEU A 344 9.73 -2.04 -16.88
CA LEU A 344 8.67 -1.50 -16.02
C LEU A 344 8.00 -0.30 -16.70
N PRO A 345 6.67 -0.25 -16.73
CA PRO A 345 5.94 0.89 -17.30
C PRO A 345 5.93 2.08 -16.33
N PRO A 346 5.68 3.30 -16.82
CA PRO A 346 5.75 4.54 -16.02
C PRO A 346 4.66 4.65 -14.95
N ASN A 347 3.59 3.88 -15.07
CA ASN A 347 2.45 3.89 -14.15
C ASN A 347 2.52 2.80 -13.07
N LEU A 348 3.59 2.00 -13.02
CA LEU A 348 3.81 1.03 -11.94
C LEU A 348 4.66 1.65 -10.84
N HIS A 349 4.03 1.89 -9.69
CA HIS A 349 4.65 2.40 -8.48
C HIS A 349 4.94 1.26 -7.51
N ILE A 350 6.11 1.30 -6.87
CA ILE A 350 6.49 0.29 -5.88
C ILE A 350 6.68 0.99 -4.54
N ILE A 351 5.87 0.64 -3.56
CA ILE A 351 5.93 1.22 -2.22
C ILE A 351 6.37 0.13 -1.25
N ALA A 352 7.39 0.39 -0.46
CA ALA A 352 7.83 -0.54 0.55
C ALA A 352 7.75 0.07 1.95
N THR A 353 7.56 -0.77 2.97
CA THR A 353 7.69 -0.40 4.37
C THR A 353 8.86 -1.14 5.02
N MET A 354 9.54 -0.48 5.95
CA MET A 354 10.68 -1.05 6.66
C MET A 354 10.66 -0.63 8.14
N ASN A 355 10.77 -1.59 9.03
CA ASN A 355 11.11 -1.33 10.42
C ASN A 355 12.63 -1.22 10.57
N THR A 356 13.10 -0.13 11.12
CA THR A 356 14.53 0.12 11.30
C THR A 356 15.12 -0.65 12.47
N SER A 357 14.28 -1.00 13.47
CA SER A 357 14.70 -1.81 14.63
C SER A 357 15.02 -3.26 14.30
N ASP A 358 14.43 -3.81 13.24
CA ASP A 358 14.73 -5.18 12.82
C ASP A 358 16.13 -5.21 12.18
N GLN A 359 17.16 -5.27 13.00
CA GLN A 359 18.57 -5.41 12.57
C GLN A 359 18.85 -6.71 11.83
N SER A 360 17.80 -7.43 11.53
CA SER A 360 18.10 -8.78 11.77
C SER A 360 18.15 -9.66 10.62
N LEU A 361 17.82 -9.48 9.44
CA LEU A 361 17.90 -10.68 8.63
C LEU A 361 18.65 -10.47 7.31
N PHE A 362 18.35 -9.43 6.60
CA PHE A 362 18.99 -9.24 5.30
C PHE A 362 19.33 -7.76 5.08
N PRO A 363 20.60 -7.39 5.27
CA PRO A 363 21.02 -6.01 4.97
C PRO A 363 20.86 -5.75 3.48
N MET A 364 20.17 -4.65 3.16
CA MET A 364 20.13 -4.14 1.79
C MET A 364 21.45 -3.48 1.44
N ASP A 365 22.03 -3.84 0.31
CA ASP A 365 23.25 -3.22 -0.18
C ASP A 365 23.01 -1.78 -0.68
N SER A 366 24.12 -1.05 -0.90
CA SER A 366 24.06 0.34 -1.34
C SER A 366 23.49 0.49 -2.75
N ALA A 367 23.70 -0.51 -3.62
CA ALA A 367 23.20 -0.50 -4.98
C ALA A 367 21.68 -0.65 -5.00
N PHE A 368 21.10 -1.47 -4.12
CA PHE A 368 19.66 -1.57 -3.94
C PHE A 368 19.09 -0.27 -3.36
N LYS A 369 19.71 0.25 -2.29
CA LYS A 369 19.25 1.44 -1.59
C LYS A 369 19.17 2.68 -2.49
N ARG A 370 20.13 2.89 -3.37
CA ARG A 370 20.18 4.08 -4.24
C ARG A 370 19.06 4.18 -5.28
N ARG A 371 18.33 3.09 -5.52
CA ARG A 371 17.23 3.03 -6.49
C ARG A 371 15.88 3.41 -5.91
N TRP A 372 15.87 3.71 -4.60
CA TRP A 372 14.66 4.04 -3.89
C TRP A 372 14.73 5.46 -3.34
N ASP A 373 13.60 6.14 -3.37
CA ASP A 373 13.36 7.29 -2.53
C ASP A 373 13.09 6.81 -1.10
N TRP A 374 13.52 7.58 -0.12
CA TRP A 374 13.41 7.23 1.27
C TRP A 374 12.61 8.26 2.02
N GLU A 375 11.57 7.86 2.73
CA GLU A 375 10.78 8.75 3.56
C GLU A 375 10.70 8.23 4.99
N TYR A 376 11.20 9.05 5.91
CA TYR A 376 11.11 8.75 7.33
C TYR A 376 9.71 9.05 7.84
N VAL A 377 9.09 8.08 8.53
CA VAL A 377 7.80 8.23 9.20
C VAL A 377 8.04 8.44 10.69
N PRO A 378 8.04 9.70 11.16
CA PRO A 378 8.34 10.03 12.54
C PRO A 378 7.23 9.57 13.49
N ILE A 379 7.60 9.41 14.77
CA ILE A 379 6.64 9.24 15.85
C ILE A 379 5.92 10.56 16.06
N ASN A 380 4.61 10.58 15.94
CA ASN A 380 3.82 11.80 16.07
C ASN A 380 3.10 11.87 17.41
N TYR A 381 3.69 12.50 18.41
CA TYR A 381 3.12 12.65 19.75
C TYR A 381 1.85 13.54 19.79
N LYS A 382 1.47 14.16 18.67
CA LYS A 382 0.24 14.96 18.53
C LYS A 382 -0.83 14.30 17.69
N GLU A 383 -0.66 12.98 17.42
CA GLU A 383 -1.59 12.21 16.58
C GLU A 383 -2.97 12.10 17.24
N ALA A 384 -3.98 12.66 16.60
CA ALA A 384 -5.34 12.73 17.13
C ALA A 384 -5.95 11.36 17.44
N LYS A 385 -5.66 10.34 16.62
CA LYS A 385 -6.24 8.99 16.81
C LYS A 385 -5.69 8.27 18.05
N SER A 386 -4.43 8.48 18.39
CA SER A 386 -3.77 7.83 19.53
C SER A 386 -3.78 8.69 20.80
N SER A 387 -4.10 9.97 20.70
CA SER A 387 -4.09 10.91 21.82
C SER A 387 -5.06 10.55 22.96
N GLY A 388 -6.17 9.88 22.63
CA GLY A 388 -7.17 9.44 23.60
C GLY A 388 -6.92 8.04 24.18
N PHE A 389 -5.88 7.31 23.76
CA PHE A 389 -5.63 5.96 24.26
C PHE A 389 -5.12 5.99 25.70
N LYS A 390 -5.62 5.06 26.52
CA LYS A 390 -5.35 4.99 27.96
C LYS A 390 -4.71 3.66 28.34
N ILE A 391 -3.82 3.74 29.33
CA ILE A 391 -3.23 2.59 30.02
C ILE A 391 -3.85 2.57 31.42
N THR A 392 -4.48 1.47 31.81
CA THR A 392 -5.05 1.30 33.16
C THR A 392 -4.19 0.34 33.97
N ILE A 393 -3.67 0.81 35.10
CA ILE A 393 -2.81 0.05 36.04
C ILE A 393 -3.43 0.15 37.44
N GLY A 394 -4.01 -0.96 37.90
CA GLY A 394 -4.83 -0.94 39.12
C GLY A 394 -5.98 0.05 38.95
N GLU A 395 -6.11 0.99 39.87
CA GLU A 395 -7.15 2.03 39.85
C GLU A 395 -6.74 3.31 39.08
N LYS A 396 -5.47 3.41 38.67
CA LYS A 396 -4.93 4.58 37.97
C LYS A 396 -4.95 4.42 36.47
N SER A 397 -5.22 5.51 35.76
CA SER A 397 -5.18 5.58 34.31
C SER A 397 -4.20 6.65 33.83
N TYR A 398 -3.50 6.34 32.75
CA TYR A 398 -2.46 7.19 32.14
C TYR A 398 -2.74 7.35 30.65
N LEU A 399 -2.38 8.49 30.07
CA LEU A 399 -2.44 8.68 28.62
C LEU A 399 -1.29 7.94 27.95
N TRP A 400 -1.62 7.11 26.94
CA TRP A 400 -0.62 6.39 26.14
C TRP A 400 0.42 7.32 25.54
N ILE A 401 -0.02 8.44 24.98
CA ILE A 401 0.88 9.38 24.29
C ILE A 401 1.89 10.01 25.26
N LYS A 402 1.47 10.31 26.50
CA LYS A 402 2.37 10.83 27.53
C LYS A 402 3.39 9.80 27.99
N PHE A 403 2.93 8.57 28.23
CA PHE A 403 3.83 7.45 28.49
C PHE A 403 4.84 7.28 27.36
N LEU A 404 4.37 7.28 26.10
CA LEU A 404 5.19 7.10 24.91
C LEU A 404 6.28 8.18 24.80
N GLU A 405 5.94 9.44 25.01
CA GLU A 405 6.85 10.58 24.99
C GLU A 405 8.00 10.39 26.01
N HIS A 406 7.65 10.12 27.26
CA HIS A 406 8.61 9.96 28.35
C HIS A 406 9.47 8.69 28.21
N VAL A 407 8.85 7.55 27.88
CA VAL A 407 9.59 6.28 27.73
C VAL A 407 10.54 6.31 26.54
N ASN A 408 10.14 6.90 25.41
CA ASN A 408 11.01 7.06 24.24
C ASN A 408 12.19 7.98 24.52
N GLY A 409 12.00 9.02 25.34
CA GLY A 409 13.11 9.84 25.83
C GLY A 409 14.13 9.03 26.60
N LYS A 410 13.68 8.19 27.55
CA LYS A 410 14.59 7.28 28.29
C LYS A 410 15.24 6.22 27.38
N VAL A 411 14.51 5.70 26.40
CA VAL A 411 15.06 4.78 25.39
C VAL A 411 16.18 5.44 24.61
N TRP A 412 15.96 6.67 24.14
CA TRP A 412 17.00 7.44 23.46
C TRP A 412 18.22 7.70 24.33
N ASP A 413 18.01 8.12 25.57
CA ASP A 413 19.11 8.39 26.50
C ASP A 413 20.00 7.17 26.72
N LEU A 414 19.39 6.01 26.76
CA LEU A 414 20.07 4.75 27.02
C LEU A 414 20.75 4.16 25.78
N THR A 415 20.04 4.13 24.67
CA THR A 415 20.46 3.39 23.46
C THR A 415 21.08 4.28 22.38
N LYS A 416 20.80 5.57 22.42
CA LYS A 416 21.12 6.55 21.36
C LYS A 416 20.59 6.13 19.98
N SER A 417 19.53 5.31 19.97
CA SER A 417 18.88 4.81 18.74
C SER A 417 17.40 5.11 18.74
N GLU A 418 16.92 5.77 17.68
CA GLU A 418 15.50 6.03 17.44
C GLU A 418 14.77 4.74 17.03
N ASP A 419 15.50 3.77 16.51
CA ASP A 419 14.95 2.51 15.99
C ASP A 419 14.32 1.66 17.11
N LYS A 420 14.83 1.78 18.31
CA LYS A 420 14.34 1.06 19.49
C LYS A 420 13.15 1.75 20.18
N GLN A 421 12.74 2.92 19.71
CA GLN A 421 11.56 3.63 20.20
C GLN A 421 10.27 2.98 19.74
N MET A 422 9.18 3.22 20.47
CA MET A 422 7.85 2.76 20.10
C MET A 422 7.07 3.86 19.39
N GLY A 423 6.32 3.51 18.34
CA GLY A 423 5.44 4.44 17.65
C GLY A 423 4.04 4.54 18.25
N ASN A 424 3.29 5.51 17.80
CA ASN A 424 1.93 5.84 18.26
C ASN A 424 0.96 4.67 18.23
N PHE A 425 1.06 3.85 17.20
CA PHE A 425 0.17 2.73 16.90
C PHE A 425 0.74 1.39 17.35
N PHE A 426 1.71 1.43 18.27
CA PHE A 426 2.18 0.23 18.93
C PHE A 426 1.04 -0.48 19.70
N ILE A 427 0.10 0.31 20.22
CA ILE A 427 -1.20 -0.15 20.71
C ILE A 427 -2.32 0.36 19.77
N LYS A 428 -3.46 -0.33 19.76
CA LYS A 428 -4.59 -0.01 18.86
C LYS A 428 -5.82 0.60 19.59
N GLY A 429 -5.69 0.89 20.87
CA GLY A 429 -6.76 1.40 21.72
C GLY A 429 -6.37 1.37 23.19
N ASN A 430 -7.35 1.54 24.08
CA ASN A 430 -7.12 1.42 25.52
C ASN A 430 -6.62 0.03 25.89
N ILE A 431 -5.68 -0.03 26.82
CA ILE A 431 -5.09 -1.29 27.28
C ILE A 431 -5.17 -1.42 28.80
N THR A 432 -5.33 -2.67 29.24
CA THR A 432 -5.31 -3.06 30.63
C THR A 432 -3.86 -3.27 31.12
N GLU A 433 -3.68 -3.39 32.43
CA GLU A 433 -2.40 -3.71 33.05
C GLU A 433 -1.79 -5.00 32.47
N GLU A 434 -2.59 -6.04 32.24
CA GLU A 434 -2.09 -7.30 31.69
C GLU A 434 -1.55 -7.13 30.25
N VAL A 435 -2.28 -6.39 29.41
CA VAL A 435 -1.80 -6.10 28.05
C VAL A 435 -0.60 -5.18 28.10
N PHE A 436 -0.54 -4.23 29.01
CA PHE A 436 0.62 -3.37 29.22
C PHE A 436 1.87 -4.21 29.59
N LYS A 437 1.75 -5.13 30.53
CA LYS A 437 2.85 -6.06 30.92
C LYS A 437 3.29 -6.94 29.75
N SER A 438 2.34 -7.62 29.11
CA SER A 438 2.63 -8.65 28.12
C SER A 438 3.08 -8.10 26.77
N LYS A 439 2.73 -6.87 26.43
CA LYS A 439 3.05 -6.26 25.14
C LYS A 439 4.09 -5.13 25.27
N VAL A 440 3.81 -4.12 26.08
CA VAL A 440 4.65 -2.91 26.16
C VAL A 440 5.89 -3.16 27.00
N MET A 441 5.72 -3.64 28.22
CA MET A 441 6.86 -3.93 29.11
C MET A 441 7.71 -5.09 28.59
N ALA A 442 7.09 -6.09 27.96
CA ALA A 442 7.80 -7.19 27.32
C ALA A 442 8.67 -6.71 26.16
N TYR A 443 8.15 -5.79 25.31
CA TYR A 443 8.93 -5.16 24.26
C TYR A 443 10.14 -4.40 24.83
N LEU A 444 9.91 -3.52 25.80
CA LEU A 444 10.97 -2.73 26.45
C LEU A 444 12.04 -3.65 27.08
N TRP A 445 11.61 -4.73 27.72
CA TRP A 445 12.55 -5.68 28.31
C TRP A 445 13.35 -6.43 27.24
N HIS A 446 12.69 -6.88 26.17
CA HIS A 446 13.32 -7.68 25.13
C HIS A 446 14.24 -6.86 24.22
N GLU A 447 13.78 -5.70 23.74
CA GLU A 447 14.50 -4.91 22.74
C GLU A 447 15.54 -3.94 23.35
N ILE A 448 15.35 -3.54 24.62
CA ILE A 448 16.20 -2.55 25.26
C ILE A 448 17.11 -3.19 26.30
N CYS A 449 16.54 -3.97 27.22
CA CYS A 449 17.30 -4.45 28.35
C CYS A 449 18.11 -5.73 28.05
N LYS A 450 17.75 -6.48 27.01
CA LYS A 450 18.44 -7.73 26.67
C LYS A 450 19.75 -7.48 25.93
N ASP A 451 19.75 -6.48 25.03
CA ASP A 451 20.92 -6.20 24.18
C ASP A 451 21.95 -5.29 24.85
N GLU A 452 21.52 -4.49 25.81
CA GLU A 452 22.40 -3.55 26.53
C GLU A 452 22.88 -4.15 27.86
N TYR A 453 24.09 -4.68 27.89
CA TYR A 453 24.72 -5.18 29.09
C TYR A 453 24.72 -4.12 30.19
N GLY A 454 23.90 -4.33 31.24
CA GLY A 454 23.75 -3.38 32.35
C GLY A 454 22.57 -2.42 32.27
N ALA A 455 21.86 -2.32 31.14
CA ALA A 455 20.69 -1.43 30.99
C ALA A 455 19.52 -1.81 31.92
N THR A 456 19.33 -3.10 32.19
CA THR A 456 18.39 -3.58 33.21
C THR A 456 18.60 -2.94 34.57
N ASN A 457 19.80 -2.45 34.86
CA ASN A 457 20.13 -1.81 36.14
C ASN A 457 19.57 -0.38 36.27
N TYR A 458 19.13 0.25 35.21
CA TYR A 458 18.76 1.67 35.25
C TYR A 458 17.44 2.00 34.53
N PHE A 459 16.91 1.08 33.77
CA PHE A 459 15.69 1.33 32.99
C PHE A 459 14.43 1.02 33.81
N PHE A 460 14.34 -0.18 34.38
CA PHE A 460 13.20 -0.59 35.21
C PHE A 460 13.41 -0.19 36.65
N CYS A 461 13.04 1.04 36.97
CA CYS A 461 13.15 1.63 38.29
C CYS A 461 11.83 2.24 38.73
N THR A 462 11.62 2.34 40.04
CA THR A 462 10.56 3.15 40.63
C THR A 462 11.11 4.54 41.00
N GLU A 463 10.24 5.48 41.31
CA GLU A 463 10.62 6.83 41.78
C GLU A 463 11.63 6.84 42.93
N LYS A 464 11.57 5.82 43.78
CA LYS A 464 12.49 5.64 44.93
C LYS A 464 13.86 5.05 44.54
N GLY A 465 14.10 4.87 43.22
CA GLY A 465 15.33 4.26 42.72
C GLY A 465 15.40 2.74 42.92
N ASN A 466 14.33 2.12 43.37
CA ASN A 466 14.29 0.66 43.54
C ASN A 466 14.15 0.01 42.15
N LYS A 467 15.09 -0.86 41.84
CA LYS A 467 15.14 -1.62 40.61
C LYS A 467 14.20 -2.84 40.70
N PHE A 468 13.57 -3.18 39.57
CA PHE A 468 12.77 -4.40 39.49
C PHE A 468 13.04 -5.17 38.21
N SER A 469 12.86 -6.48 38.29
CA SER A 469 12.98 -7.38 37.15
C SER A 469 11.63 -7.59 36.47
N PHE A 470 11.67 -7.99 35.20
CA PHE A 470 10.44 -8.29 34.45
C PHE A 470 9.59 -9.38 35.13
N ASN A 471 10.24 -10.39 35.77
CA ASN A 471 9.53 -11.46 36.49
C ASN A 471 8.75 -10.94 37.71
N GLN A 472 9.21 -9.88 38.38
CA GLN A 472 8.52 -9.33 39.56
C GLN A 472 7.17 -8.68 39.18
N LEU A 473 6.98 -8.29 37.92
CA LEU A 473 5.69 -7.76 37.42
C LEU A 473 4.56 -8.80 37.48
N TYR A 474 4.91 -10.08 37.48
CA TYR A 474 3.94 -11.19 37.47
C TYR A 474 3.80 -11.88 38.82
N ASN A 475 4.64 -11.52 39.81
CA ASN A 475 4.56 -12.09 41.13
C ASN A 475 3.46 -11.38 41.96
N LYS A 476 2.34 -12.09 42.20
CA LYS A 476 1.17 -11.55 42.91
C LYS A 476 1.36 -11.47 44.43
N ASP A 477 2.26 -12.26 44.96
CA ASP A 477 2.46 -12.42 46.43
C ASP A 477 3.66 -11.61 46.95
N SER A 478 4.31 -10.85 46.05
CA SER A 478 5.45 -10.01 46.44
C SER A 478 5.01 -8.63 46.97
N SER A 479 5.76 -8.07 47.89
CA SER A 479 5.66 -6.69 48.29
C SER A 479 6.97 -5.97 47.89
N PRO A 480 6.94 -4.97 47.01
CA PRO A 480 5.73 -4.43 46.30
C PRO A 480 5.16 -5.39 45.25
N SER A 481 3.87 -5.30 45.03
CA SER A 481 3.16 -6.04 44.00
C SER A 481 3.52 -5.56 42.59
N GLY A 482 3.24 -6.37 41.56
CA GLY A 482 3.49 -5.97 40.17
C GLY A 482 2.78 -4.67 39.76
N THR A 483 1.56 -4.43 40.28
CA THR A 483 0.80 -3.19 40.07
C THR A 483 1.50 -1.99 40.71
N GLU A 484 1.99 -2.12 41.95
CA GLU A 484 2.73 -1.05 42.63
C GLU A 484 4.06 -0.75 41.94
N LEU A 485 4.76 -1.78 41.44
CA LEU A 485 5.98 -1.60 40.65
C LEU A 485 5.71 -0.82 39.35
N LEU A 486 4.62 -1.12 38.64
CA LEU A 486 4.26 -0.39 37.42
C LEU A 486 3.84 1.04 37.70
N GLN A 487 3.07 1.28 38.77
CA GLN A 487 2.72 2.65 39.18
C GLN A 487 3.96 3.46 39.57
N GLY A 488 4.90 2.84 40.31
CA GLY A 488 6.20 3.44 40.61
C GLY A 488 7.07 3.70 39.37
N PHE A 489 6.97 2.85 38.34
CA PHE A 489 7.64 3.07 37.05
C PHE A 489 7.02 4.24 36.29
N MET A 490 5.69 4.35 36.28
CA MET A 490 5.02 5.52 35.68
C MET A 490 5.45 6.84 36.35
N THR A 491 5.54 6.85 37.68
CA THR A 491 6.03 8.00 38.44
C THR A 491 7.50 8.30 38.15
N TYR A 492 8.35 7.26 38.05
CA TYR A 492 9.76 7.41 37.64
C TYR A 492 9.92 8.01 36.23
N LEU A 493 9.01 7.68 35.33
CA LEU A 493 8.95 8.24 33.99
C LEU A 493 8.26 9.62 33.96
N GLU A 494 7.78 10.14 35.07
CA GLU A 494 7.05 11.42 35.17
C GLU A 494 5.77 11.44 34.33
N VAL A 495 5.10 10.29 34.18
CA VAL A 495 3.85 10.19 33.42
C VAL A 495 2.67 10.57 34.31
N PRO A 496 1.90 11.62 33.98
CA PRO A 496 0.82 12.10 34.84
C PRO A 496 -0.36 11.11 34.85
N VAL A 497 -1.01 11.00 36.05
CA VAL A 497 -2.25 10.27 36.21
C VAL A 497 -3.40 11.10 35.67
N ILE A 498 -4.31 10.50 34.92
CA ILE A 498 -5.49 11.19 34.40
C ILE A 498 -6.39 11.59 35.59
N GLY A 499 -6.66 12.88 35.72
CA GLY A 499 -7.48 13.45 36.83
C GLY A 499 -6.69 14.03 37.98
N GLU A 500 -5.37 13.89 38.04
CA GLU A 500 -4.49 14.55 39.01
C GLU A 500 -3.80 15.82 38.43
N GLU A 501 -4.09 16.19 37.16
CA GLU A 501 -3.64 17.44 36.56
C GLU A 501 -4.46 18.61 37.09
N SER A 502 -3.88 19.34 38.02
CA SER A 502 -3.96 20.79 38.28
C SER A 502 -3.98 21.15 39.75
N ALA A 503 -2.83 21.11 40.38
CA ALA A 503 -2.60 21.85 41.61
C ALA A 503 -1.27 22.63 41.59
N GLY A 504 -0.77 23.02 40.40
CA GLY A 504 0.56 23.60 40.33
C GLY A 504 0.88 24.54 39.19
N GLU A 505 -0.07 25.23 38.56
CA GLU A 505 0.25 26.35 37.64
C GLU A 505 -0.84 27.43 37.69
N GLU A 506 -1.04 28.01 38.88
CA GLU A 506 -1.52 29.38 39.06
C GLU A 506 -0.60 30.04 40.08
N ASN A 507 0.50 30.63 39.58
CA ASN A 507 1.23 31.76 40.17
C ASN A 507 2.65 31.78 39.58
N GLU A 508 2.80 32.47 38.46
CA GLU A 508 3.88 33.48 38.27
C GLU A 508 3.58 34.26 36.98
#